data_bec8a6aa2eaf7689d7b16e148934246f
#
_entry.id   bec8a6aa2eaf7689d7b16e148934246f
#
_cell.length_a   1.000
_cell.length_b   1.000
_cell.length_c   1.000
_cell.angle_alpha   90.00
_cell.angle_beta   90.00
_cell.angle_gamma   90.00
#
_symmetry.space_group_name_H-M   'P 1'
#
loop_
_entity.id
_entity.type
_entity.pdbx_description
1 polymer ?
#
loop_
_entity_poly.entity_id
_entity_poly.type
_entity_poly.pdbx_seq_one_letter_code
_entity_poly.pdbx_strand_id
1 'polypeptide(L)'
;LAPGNNQIGVVFEEFELPAQVVLLDSFNTTNQSVLVVGEEEDDFFGKTSGTGYSRMYINSSATRPDIDGSMDSIYFSLNIISVDGADLDEPKYFSIHKLTEPILDTLYYNFDELSYEANPFSSGEIVFGEATDSLASFQVEEPFAEEIFSKMKTGVEFNDLFSFRDYFPGIALKAREGDNSSIGVGVGSSTGLKIYYHYEGDTT
;
A
#
# COMPACT_ATOMS: atom_id res chain seq x y z
N LEU A 1 -65.53 39.04 -1.33
CA LEU A 1 -64.66 37.89 -1.02
C LEU A 1 -63.37 38.47 -0.43
N ALA A 2 -63.18 38.34 0.89
CA ALA A 2 -61.94 38.66 1.55
C ALA A 2 -60.93 37.54 1.28
N PRO A 3 -59.66 37.82 0.94
CA PRO A 3 -58.65 36.77 0.80
C PRO A 3 -58.40 36.12 2.15
N GLY A 4 -58.51 34.82 2.20
CA GLY A 4 -58.24 34.03 3.40
C GLY A 4 -56.77 34.21 3.79
N ASN A 5 -56.58 34.55 5.08
CA ASN A 5 -55.23 34.56 5.68
C ASN A 5 -54.72 33.12 5.77
N ASN A 6 -53.90 32.73 4.81
CA ASN A 6 -53.09 31.53 4.95
C ASN A 6 -51.91 31.87 5.90
N GLN A 7 -52.07 31.62 7.18
CA GLN A 7 -50.96 31.60 8.12
C GLN A 7 -50.18 30.29 7.95
N ILE A 8 -48.95 30.40 7.43
CA ILE A 8 -48.01 29.30 7.45
C ILE A 8 -47.41 29.27 8.85
N GLY A 9 -47.80 28.29 9.65
CA GLY A 9 -47.15 27.99 10.93
C GLY A 9 -45.89 27.25 10.69
N VAL A 10 -44.76 27.72 11.20
CA VAL A 10 -43.50 26.98 11.24
C VAL A 10 -43.38 26.39 12.63
N VAL A 11 -43.27 25.07 12.72
CA VAL A 11 -43.02 24.33 13.97
C VAL A 11 -41.55 23.98 13.99
N PHE A 12 -40.86 24.36 15.03
CA PHE A 12 -39.49 23.95 15.32
C PHE A 12 -39.55 22.85 16.38
N GLU A 13 -38.87 21.76 16.10
CA GLU A 13 -38.62 20.70 17.07
C GLU A 13 -37.11 20.60 17.31
N GLU A 14 -36.70 20.71 18.56
CA GLU A 14 -35.31 20.53 18.97
C GLU A 14 -35.15 19.10 19.51
N PHE A 15 -34.13 18.42 19.01
CA PHE A 15 -33.76 17.10 19.48
C PHE A 15 -32.36 17.14 20.13
N GLU A 16 -32.28 16.68 21.35
CA GLU A 16 -30.99 16.39 21.96
C GLU A 16 -30.51 15.04 21.47
N LEU A 17 -29.41 15.02 20.72
CA LEU A 17 -28.75 13.79 20.29
C LEU A 17 -27.61 13.51 21.28
N PRO A 18 -27.73 12.45 22.10
CA PRO A 18 -26.61 12.04 22.95
C PRO A 18 -25.47 11.57 22.07
N ALA A 19 -24.33 12.25 22.13
CA ALA A 19 -23.10 11.82 21.49
C ALA A 19 -22.18 11.20 22.53
N GLN A 20 -21.54 10.10 22.14
CA GLN A 20 -20.55 9.42 22.95
C GLN A 20 -19.27 9.26 22.15
N VAL A 21 -18.14 9.63 22.74
CA VAL A 21 -16.82 9.34 22.19
C VAL A 21 -16.33 8.06 22.85
N VAL A 22 -15.98 7.08 22.04
CA VAL A 22 -15.40 5.81 22.50
C VAL A 22 -13.95 5.78 22.06
N LEU A 23 -13.04 5.72 23.02
CA LEU A 23 -11.63 5.48 22.75
C LEU A 23 -11.39 3.97 22.75
N LEU A 24 -10.84 3.46 21.64
CA LEU A 24 -10.46 2.04 21.53
C LEU A 24 -8.96 1.91 21.69
N ASP A 25 -8.53 1.11 22.66
CA ASP A 25 -7.11 0.80 22.87
C ASP A 25 -6.55 -0.11 21.79
N SER A 26 -7.41 -0.92 21.16
CA SER A 26 -7.04 -1.83 20.08
C SER A 26 -8.15 -1.99 19.06
N PHE A 27 -7.77 -2.08 17.79
CA PHE A 27 -8.67 -2.42 16.70
C PHE A 27 -7.98 -3.35 15.71
N ASN A 28 -8.79 -4.22 15.08
CA ASN A 28 -8.31 -5.21 14.14
C ASN A 28 -7.96 -4.54 12.81
N THR A 29 -6.74 -4.78 12.33
CA THR A 29 -6.21 -4.27 11.06
C THR A 29 -6.07 -5.34 9.97
N THR A 30 -6.51 -6.58 10.24
CA THR A 30 -6.39 -7.71 9.32
C THR A 30 -7.38 -7.61 8.16
N ASN A 31 -6.92 -7.91 6.94
CA ASN A 31 -7.74 -8.04 5.72
C ASN A 31 -8.52 -6.77 5.34
N GLN A 32 -7.93 -5.61 5.50
CA GLN A 32 -8.59 -4.33 5.23
C GLN A 32 -8.56 -3.91 3.74
N SER A 33 -8.04 -4.67 2.83
CA SER A 33 -7.94 -4.33 1.39
C SER A 33 -7.20 -3.03 1.05
N VAL A 34 -6.78 -2.27 2.04
CA VAL A 34 -6.01 -1.03 1.93
C VAL A 34 -4.89 -1.05 2.95
N LEU A 35 -3.69 -0.71 2.52
CA LEU A 35 -2.56 -0.45 3.41
C LEU A 35 -2.51 1.05 3.67
N VAL A 36 -2.62 1.44 4.94
CA VAL A 36 -2.41 2.84 5.36
C VAL A 36 -0.95 3.00 5.76
N VAL A 37 -0.27 3.94 5.13
CA VAL A 37 1.17 4.13 5.28
C VAL A 37 1.49 5.61 5.38
N GLY A 38 2.20 5.98 6.41
CA GLY A 38 2.59 7.36 6.61
C GLY A 38 2.61 7.76 8.06
N GLU A 39 2.79 9.04 8.29
CA GLU A 39 2.81 9.66 9.58
C GLU A 39 2.15 11.03 9.49
N GLU A 40 1.20 11.27 10.35
CA GLU A 40 0.51 12.55 10.44
C GLU A 40 0.49 13.02 11.89
N GLU A 41 0.59 14.32 12.07
CA GLU A 41 0.45 14.96 13.37
C GLU A 41 -0.60 16.06 13.28
N ASP A 42 -1.62 15.98 14.14
CA ASP A 42 -2.61 17.03 14.30
C ASP A 42 -2.76 17.44 15.77
N ASP A 43 -3.26 18.66 15.97
CA ASP A 43 -3.39 19.27 17.31
C ASP A 43 -4.41 18.56 18.21
N PHE A 44 -5.29 17.72 17.64
CA PHE A 44 -6.40 17.11 18.36
C PHE A 44 -6.12 15.63 18.71
N PHE A 45 -5.62 14.86 17.73
CA PHE A 45 -5.36 13.42 17.90
C PHE A 45 -3.88 13.12 18.18
N GLY A 46 -3.00 14.12 18.01
CA GLY A 46 -1.56 13.95 18.16
C GLY A 46 -0.95 13.23 16.95
N LYS A 47 0.14 12.51 17.20
CA LYS A 47 0.90 11.82 16.16
C LYS A 47 0.33 10.43 15.91
N THR A 48 0.01 10.15 14.66
CA THR A 48 -0.39 8.83 14.17
C THR A 48 0.59 8.35 13.12
N SER A 49 0.94 7.06 13.13
CA SER A 49 1.80 6.46 12.12
C SER A 49 1.31 5.09 11.70
N GLY A 50 1.60 4.72 10.46
CA GLY A 50 1.22 3.43 9.90
C GLY A 50 2.31 2.83 9.02
N THR A 51 2.57 1.53 9.20
CA THR A 51 3.35 0.68 8.31
C THR A 51 2.41 -0.35 7.69
N GLY A 52 2.39 -0.45 6.36
CA GLY A 52 1.53 -1.38 5.66
C GLY A 52 2.21 -2.74 5.47
N TYR A 53 1.58 -3.82 5.90
CA TYR A 53 2.08 -5.18 5.70
C TYR A 53 1.17 -5.97 4.76
N SER A 54 1.74 -6.66 3.78
CA SER A 54 0.97 -7.48 2.85
C SER A 54 1.72 -8.73 2.41
N ARG A 55 0.97 -9.83 2.28
CA ARG A 55 1.46 -11.02 1.55
C ARG A 55 1.52 -10.72 0.07
N MET A 56 2.43 -11.38 -0.61
CA MET A 56 2.47 -11.39 -2.07
C MET A 56 1.83 -12.67 -2.62
N TYR A 57 1.37 -12.61 -3.86
CA TYR A 57 0.90 -13.78 -4.58
C TYR A 57 1.43 -13.79 -6.02
N ILE A 58 1.49 -14.97 -6.60
CA ILE A 58 1.88 -15.13 -7.99
C ILE A 58 0.64 -14.97 -8.88
N ASN A 59 0.72 -14.10 -9.86
CA ASN A 59 -0.30 -14.07 -10.90
C ASN A 59 -0.14 -15.29 -11.81
N SER A 60 -1.06 -16.25 -11.70
CA SER A 60 -1.04 -17.50 -12.48
C SER A 60 -1.19 -17.29 -13.99
N SER A 61 -1.68 -16.12 -14.41
CA SER A 61 -1.81 -15.75 -15.82
C SER A 61 -0.58 -15.04 -16.38
N ALA A 62 0.39 -14.69 -15.54
CA ALA A 62 1.61 -14.05 -15.99
C ALA A 62 2.54 -15.08 -16.64
N THR A 63 3.05 -14.75 -17.83
CA THR A 63 4.10 -15.53 -18.47
C THR A 63 5.40 -15.34 -17.72
N ARG A 64 6.08 -16.45 -17.40
CA ARG A 64 7.41 -16.41 -16.79
C ARG A 64 8.48 -16.39 -17.87
N PRO A 65 9.62 -15.73 -17.59
CA PRO A 65 10.75 -15.81 -18.49
C PRO A 65 11.32 -17.24 -18.52
N ASP A 66 11.63 -17.70 -19.71
CA ASP A 66 12.43 -18.91 -19.91
C ASP A 66 13.92 -18.65 -19.59
N ILE A 67 14.74 -19.71 -19.66
CA ILE A 67 16.17 -19.63 -19.33
C ILE A 67 16.93 -18.59 -20.17
N ASP A 68 16.49 -18.38 -21.42
CA ASP A 68 17.11 -17.46 -22.38
C ASP A 68 16.61 -16.03 -22.27
N GLY A 69 15.62 -15.76 -21.40
CA GLY A 69 15.12 -14.40 -21.15
C GLY A 69 16.16 -13.50 -20.50
N SER A 70 16.25 -12.26 -20.96
CA SER A 70 17.10 -11.19 -20.43
C SER A 70 16.26 -10.14 -19.73
N MET A 71 16.65 -9.75 -18.52
CA MET A 71 15.96 -8.74 -17.74
C MET A 71 16.23 -7.34 -18.30
N ASP A 72 15.17 -6.55 -18.47
CA ASP A 72 15.29 -5.13 -18.81
C ASP A 72 15.17 -4.27 -17.57
N SER A 73 14.11 -4.47 -16.79
CA SER A 73 13.87 -3.70 -15.57
C SER A 73 12.83 -4.37 -14.69
N ILE A 74 12.91 -4.09 -13.40
CA ILE A 74 11.88 -4.47 -12.43
C ILE A 74 11.47 -3.25 -11.62
N TYR A 75 10.17 -3.04 -11.49
CA TYR A 75 9.57 -1.99 -10.67
C TYR A 75 8.61 -2.57 -9.65
N PHE A 76 8.51 -1.92 -8.50
CA PHE A 76 7.40 -2.13 -7.59
C PHE A 76 6.39 -1.00 -7.77
N SER A 77 5.17 -1.35 -8.18
CA SER A 77 4.09 -0.39 -8.39
C SER A 77 3.17 -0.32 -7.18
N LEU A 78 2.75 0.90 -6.83
CA LEU A 78 1.81 1.22 -5.77
C LEU A 78 0.56 1.86 -6.39
N ASN A 79 -0.59 1.24 -6.18
CA ASN A 79 -1.88 1.83 -6.53
C ASN A 79 -2.38 2.67 -5.34
N ILE A 80 -2.00 3.95 -5.32
CA ILE A 80 -2.37 4.90 -4.28
C ILE A 80 -3.80 5.36 -4.55
N ILE A 81 -4.69 5.12 -3.60
CA ILE A 81 -6.14 5.39 -3.71
C ILE A 81 -6.60 6.54 -2.83
N SER A 82 -5.75 6.99 -1.92
CA SER A 82 -5.98 8.19 -1.12
C SER A 82 -4.64 8.77 -0.70
N VAL A 83 -4.61 10.08 -0.54
CA VAL A 83 -3.48 10.86 -0.04
C VAL A 83 -4.03 11.87 0.95
N ASP A 84 -3.39 11.99 2.11
CA ASP A 84 -3.70 12.99 3.13
C ASP A 84 -2.41 13.56 3.72
N GLY A 85 -2.48 14.73 4.33
CA GLY A 85 -1.35 15.35 5.03
C GLY A 85 -1.03 16.76 4.57
N ALA A 86 0.14 17.25 4.98
CA ALA A 86 0.64 18.58 4.70
C ALA A 86 1.77 18.58 3.66
N ASP A 87 1.99 19.74 3.04
CA ASP A 87 3.10 20.00 2.11
C ASP A 87 3.22 18.94 0.99
N LEU A 88 2.07 18.57 0.40
CA LEU A 88 1.97 17.52 -0.62
C LEU A 88 2.65 17.90 -1.97
N ASP A 89 3.04 19.13 -2.14
CA ASP A 89 3.88 19.64 -3.23
C ASP A 89 5.38 19.41 -3.00
N GLU A 90 5.77 18.94 -1.81
CA GLU A 90 7.11 18.48 -1.50
C GLU A 90 7.26 16.97 -1.69
N PRO A 91 8.50 16.46 -1.99
CA PRO A 91 8.73 15.03 -2.15
C PRO A 91 8.47 14.23 -0.87
N LYS A 92 7.62 13.22 -0.95
CA LYS A 92 7.32 12.25 0.10
C LYS A 92 8.01 10.92 -0.24
N TYR A 93 8.79 10.39 0.69
CA TYR A 93 9.60 9.21 0.46
C TYR A 93 8.91 7.94 0.98
N PHE A 94 8.93 6.90 0.15
CA PHE A 94 8.40 5.58 0.48
C PHE A 94 9.44 4.50 0.21
N SER A 95 9.42 3.46 1.04
CA SER A 95 10.31 2.31 0.92
C SER A 95 9.56 1.00 1.09
N ILE A 96 9.97 0.00 0.31
CA ILE A 96 9.37 -1.33 0.30
C ILE A 96 10.44 -2.33 0.76
N HIS A 97 10.13 -3.03 1.83
CA HIS A 97 11.01 -3.99 2.47
C HIS A 97 10.44 -5.38 2.37
N LYS A 98 11.31 -6.39 2.26
CA LYS A 98 10.92 -7.79 2.32
C LYS A 98 10.71 -8.19 3.79
N LEU A 99 9.61 -8.92 4.07
CA LEU A 99 9.41 -9.51 5.38
C LEU A 99 10.42 -10.64 5.63
N THR A 100 10.86 -10.79 6.87
CA THR A 100 11.75 -11.89 7.29
C THR A 100 10.99 -13.11 7.73
N GLU A 101 9.70 -12.96 8.04
CA GLU A 101 8.81 -14.02 8.50
C GLU A 101 7.46 -13.99 7.79
N PRO A 102 6.81 -15.14 7.57
CA PRO A 102 5.48 -15.18 6.95
C PRO A 102 4.42 -14.51 7.81
N ILE A 103 3.50 -13.80 7.17
CA ILE A 103 2.28 -13.33 7.83
C ILE A 103 1.40 -14.55 8.13
N LEU A 104 1.08 -14.77 9.39
CA LEU A 104 0.27 -15.90 9.83
C LEU A 104 -1.22 -15.67 9.53
N ASP A 105 -1.99 -16.77 9.49
CA ASP A 105 -3.46 -16.72 9.38
C ASP A 105 -4.10 -16.49 10.76
N THR A 106 -3.90 -15.29 11.29
CA THR A 106 -4.42 -14.84 12.58
C THR A 106 -4.93 -13.40 12.48
N LEU A 107 -5.52 -12.91 13.55
CA LEU A 107 -5.89 -11.50 13.66
C LEU A 107 -4.67 -10.67 14.09
N TYR A 108 -4.46 -9.57 13.40
CA TYR A 108 -3.49 -8.54 13.75
C TYR A 108 -4.21 -7.26 14.18
N TYR A 109 -3.62 -6.57 15.10
CA TYR A 109 -4.14 -5.34 15.66
C TYR A 109 -3.22 -4.16 15.35
N ASN A 110 -3.68 -2.96 15.62
CA ASN A 110 -2.96 -1.71 15.33
C ASN A 110 -1.60 -1.56 16.04
N PHE A 111 -1.30 -2.39 17.03
CA PHE A 111 -0.02 -2.41 17.75
C PHE A 111 0.90 -3.57 17.36
N ASP A 112 0.45 -4.46 16.47
CA ASP A 112 1.28 -5.59 16.00
C ASP A 112 2.27 -5.12 14.93
N GLU A 113 3.51 -5.51 15.09
CA GLU A 113 4.59 -5.22 14.15
C GLU A 113 5.16 -6.53 13.60
N LEU A 114 5.50 -6.53 12.31
CA LEU A 114 6.14 -7.66 11.65
C LEU A 114 7.60 -7.32 11.33
N SER A 115 8.47 -8.32 11.46
CA SER A 115 9.88 -8.19 11.15
C SER A 115 10.13 -8.12 9.64
N TYR A 116 10.99 -7.19 9.22
CA TYR A 116 11.37 -6.98 7.82
C TYR A 116 12.87 -6.66 7.69
N GLU A 117 13.42 -6.84 6.50
CA GLU A 117 14.81 -6.51 6.21
C GLU A 117 15.05 -5.00 6.34
N ALA A 118 16.17 -4.62 6.96
CA ALA A 118 16.49 -3.22 7.22
C ALA A 118 16.66 -2.39 5.93
N ASN A 119 17.24 -3.00 4.89
CA ASN A 119 17.40 -2.36 3.59
C ASN A 119 16.15 -2.59 2.74
N PRO A 120 15.55 -1.53 2.16
CA PRO A 120 14.47 -1.71 1.20
C PRO A 120 15.01 -2.34 -0.08
N PHE A 121 14.18 -3.16 -0.73
CA PHE A 121 14.50 -3.65 -2.07
C PHE A 121 14.00 -2.70 -3.18
N SER A 122 13.15 -1.75 -2.83
CA SER A 122 12.66 -0.71 -3.73
C SER A 122 12.28 0.53 -2.92
N SER A 123 12.57 1.72 -3.43
CA SER A 123 12.22 2.97 -2.78
C SER A 123 12.17 4.12 -3.76
N GLY A 124 11.51 5.20 -3.38
CA GLY A 124 11.46 6.41 -4.18
C GLY A 124 10.64 7.53 -3.55
N GLU A 125 10.59 8.64 -4.25
CA GLU A 125 9.86 9.83 -3.84
C GLU A 125 8.68 10.10 -4.78
N ILE A 126 7.63 10.67 -4.22
CA ILE A 126 6.42 11.10 -4.94
C ILE A 126 6.11 12.53 -4.53
N VAL A 127 5.76 13.36 -5.51
CA VAL A 127 5.16 14.68 -5.30
C VAL A 127 3.70 14.57 -5.68
N PHE A 128 2.79 14.74 -4.73
CA PHE A 128 1.35 14.56 -4.96
C PHE A 128 0.69 15.84 -5.50
N GLY A 129 1.11 17.01 -4.99
CA GLY A 129 0.43 18.27 -5.30
C GLY A 129 -1.05 18.21 -4.88
N GLU A 130 -1.97 18.44 -5.83
CA GLU A 130 -3.42 18.37 -5.62
C GLU A 130 -4.02 16.97 -5.89
N ALA A 131 -3.18 15.97 -6.20
CA ALA A 131 -3.66 14.63 -6.51
C ALA A 131 -4.17 13.92 -5.25
N THR A 132 -5.33 13.27 -5.38
CA THR A 132 -5.94 12.45 -4.31
C THR A 132 -5.68 10.96 -4.50
N ASP A 133 -5.22 10.58 -5.69
CA ASP A 133 -4.85 9.22 -6.08
C ASP A 133 -3.65 9.26 -7.05
N SER A 134 -2.92 8.18 -7.15
CA SER A 134 -1.77 8.08 -8.05
C SER A 134 -1.37 6.63 -8.30
N LEU A 135 -0.72 6.39 -9.42
CA LEU A 135 0.02 5.16 -9.68
C LEU A 135 1.51 5.47 -9.65
N ALA A 136 2.19 5.07 -8.60
CA ALA A 136 3.62 5.23 -8.46
C ALA A 136 4.35 3.93 -8.78
N SER A 137 5.58 4.02 -9.30
CA SER A 137 6.42 2.85 -9.55
C SER A 137 7.86 3.20 -9.21
N PHE A 138 8.47 2.40 -8.34
CA PHE A 138 9.86 2.55 -7.92
C PHE A 138 10.70 1.42 -8.48
N GLN A 139 11.87 1.75 -8.98
CA GLN A 139 12.80 0.74 -9.46
C GLN A 139 13.23 -0.18 -8.31
N VAL A 140 13.32 -1.47 -8.61
CA VAL A 140 13.85 -2.47 -7.68
C VAL A 140 15.38 -2.44 -7.74
N GLU A 141 16.01 -2.46 -6.57
CA GLU A 141 17.47 -2.46 -6.43
C GLU A 141 18.10 -3.69 -7.12
N GLU A 142 19.21 -3.49 -7.83
CA GLU A 142 19.83 -4.52 -8.67
C GLU A 142 20.07 -5.87 -7.98
N PRO A 143 20.62 -5.95 -6.77
CA PRO A 143 20.87 -7.26 -6.14
C PRO A 143 19.61 -8.11 -5.98
N PHE A 144 18.49 -7.47 -5.61
CA PHE A 144 17.21 -8.15 -5.45
C PHE A 144 16.53 -8.41 -6.81
N ALA A 145 16.66 -7.47 -7.75
CA ALA A 145 16.14 -7.63 -9.10
C ALA A 145 16.76 -8.83 -9.83
N GLU A 146 18.08 -8.96 -9.77
CA GLU A 146 18.81 -10.10 -10.34
C GLU A 146 18.44 -11.43 -9.67
N GLU A 147 18.35 -11.44 -8.34
CA GLU A 147 17.99 -12.62 -7.57
C GLU A 147 16.58 -13.10 -7.97
N ILE A 148 15.57 -12.24 -7.90
CA ILE A 148 14.17 -12.63 -8.17
C ILE A 148 13.99 -13.06 -9.63
N PHE A 149 14.64 -12.38 -10.59
CA PHE A 149 14.58 -12.73 -11.99
C PHE A 149 15.23 -14.11 -12.26
N SER A 150 16.38 -14.37 -11.66
CA SER A 150 17.05 -15.69 -11.74
C SER A 150 16.15 -16.80 -11.20
N LYS A 151 15.51 -16.59 -10.04
CA LYS A 151 14.59 -17.56 -9.43
C LYS A 151 13.32 -17.76 -10.28
N MET A 152 12.83 -16.75 -10.95
CA MET A 152 11.71 -16.90 -11.88
C MET A 152 12.06 -17.79 -13.06
N LYS A 153 13.26 -17.68 -13.62
CA LYS A 153 13.77 -18.52 -14.72
C LYS A 153 13.92 -19.98 -14.33
N THR A 154 14.43 -20.27 -13.14
CA THR A 154 14.57 -21.63 -12.64
C THR A 154 13.24 -22.26 -12.25
N GLY A 155 12.27 -21.46 -11.87
CA GLY A 155 10.90 -21.85 -11.58
C GLY A 155 10.64 -22.51 -10.24
N VAL A 156 11.66 -22.86 -9.46
CA VAL A 156 11.50 -23.64 -8.21
C VAL A 156 10.67 -22.89 -7.19
N GLU A 157 11.04 -21.65 -6.88
CA GLU A 157 10.33 -20.79 -5.92
C GLU A 157 8.98 -20.29 -6.45
N PHE A 158 8.79 -20.33 -7.76
CA PHE A 158 7.59 -19.85 -8.44
C PHE A 158 6.66 -20.98 -8.92
N ASN A 159 6.91 -22.24 -8.53
CA ASN A 159 6.09 -23.38 -8.94
C ASN A 159 4.67 -23.33 -8.35
N ASP A 160 4.58 -22.91 -7.11
CA ASP A 160 3.33 -22.79 -6.39
C ASP A 160 3.39 -21.65 -5.37
N LEU A 161 2.22 -21.29 -4.82
CA LEU A 161 2.09 -20.18 -3.88
C LEU A 161 2.85 -20.43 -2.56
N PHE A 162 2.98 -21.66 -2.12
CA PHE A 162 3.68 -21.99 -0.86
C PHE A 162 5.18 -21.79 -1.03
N SER A 163 5.77 -22.39 -2.07
CA SER A 163 7.18 -22.19 -2.41
C SER A 163 7.53 -20.72 -2.60
N PHE A 164 6.62 -19.95 -3.24
CA PHE A 164 6.83 -18.54 -3.41
C PHE A 164 6.79 -17.76 -2.08
N ARG A 165 5.87 -18.07 -1.19
CA ARG A 165 5.78 -17.42 0.12
C ARG A 165 6.89 -17.79 1.07
N ASP A 166 7.47 -18.98 0.94
CA ASP A 166 8.69 -19.35 1.68
C ASP A 166 9.89 -18.51 1.23
N TYR A 167 9.98 -18.24 -0.07
CA TYR A 167 11.02 -17.36 -0.63
C TYR A 167 10.73 -15.88 -0.38
N PHE A 168 9.50 -15.45 -0.60
CA PHE A 168 9.07 -14.06 -0.47
C PHE A 168 7.83 -13.94 0.43
N PRO A 169 8.02 -13.89 1.76
CA PRO A 169 6.93 -13.96 2.73
C PRO A 169 5.92 -12.83 2.62
N GLY A 170 6.36 -11.67 2.14
CA GLY A 170 5.55 -10.48 2.00
C GLY A 170 6.38 -9.21 2.02
N ILE A 171 5.68 -8.09 2.13
CA ILE A 171 6.28 -6.76 2.15
C ILE A 171 5.87 -5.97 3.39
N ALA A 172 6.77 -5.07 3.81
CA ALA A 172 6.46 -3.92 4.64
C ALA A 172 6.63 -2.64 3.80
N LEU A 173 5.60 -1.83 3.73
CA LEU A 173 5.60 -0.54 3.06
C LEU A 173 5.67 0.54 4.12
N LYS A 174 6.66 1.43 4.00
CA LYS A 174 6.96 2.48 4.97
C LYS A 174 7.07 3.83 4.30
N ALA A 175 6.71 4.88 5.04
CA ALA A 175 7.04 6.26 4.70
C ALA A 175 8.22 6.75 5.56
N ARG A 176 8.84 7.83 5.13
CA ARG A 176 9.85 8.54 5.92
C ARG A 176 9.18 9.27 7.08
N GLU A 177 9.80 9.17 8.27
CA GLU A 177 9.37 9.96 9.43
C GLU A 177 9.51 11.46 9.16
N GLY A 178 8.52 12.24 9.60
CA GLY A 178 8.50 13.69 9.46
C GLY A 178 7.97 14.20 8.10
N ASP A 179 7.58 13.33 7.18
CA ASP A 179 6.94 13.74 5.92
C ASP A 179 5.50 14.30 6.12
N ASN A 180 4.92 14.11 7.31
CA ASN A 180 3.59 14.57 7.73
C ASN A 180 2.52 14.34 6.65
N SER A 181 2.51 13.12 6.13
CA SER A 181 1.56 12.68 5.12
C SER A 181 1.31 11.18 5.22
N SER A 182 0.13 10.76 4.83
CA SER A 182 -0.24 9.36 4.72
C SER A 182 -0.85 9.03 3.37
N ILE A 183 -0.71 7.78 2.97
CA ILE A 183 -1.32 7.23 1.76
C ILE A 183 -2.11 5.97 2.08
N GLY A 184 -3.21 5.80 1.36
CA GLY A 184 -3.90 4.51 1.28
C GLY A 184 -3.49 3.79 -0.01
N VAL A 185 -2.92 2.60 0.12
CA VAL A 185 -2.51 1.76 -1.02
C VAL A 185 -3.49 0.61 -1.18
N GLY A 186 -4.16 0.55 -2.33
CA GLY A 186 -5.09 -0.52 -2.67
C GLY A 186 -4.37 -1.84 -2.90
N VAL A 187 -4.82 -2.90 -2.22
CA VAL A 187 -4.29 -4.26 -2.37
C VAL A 187 -4.95 -4.93 -3.56
N GLY A 188 -4.18 -5.25 -4.60
CA GLY A 188 -4.69 -5.87 -5.82
C GLY A 188 -3.63 -5.98 -6.92
N SER A 189 -4.04 -6.33 -8.13
CA SER A 189 -3.14 -6.56 -9.27
C SER A 189 -2.35 -5.33 -9.74
N SER A 190 -2.78 -4.13 -9.34
CA SER A 190 -2.08 -2.89 -9.67
C SER A 190 -0.94 -2.58 -8.71
N THR A 191 -0.94 -3.18 -7.49
CA THR A 191 0.15 -3.08 -6.52
C THR A 191 0.99 -4.34 -6.57
N GLY A 192 2.29 -4.21 -6.80
CA GLY A 192 3.22 -5.34 -6.82
C GLY A 192 4.34 -5.19 -7.84
N LEU A 193 5.13 -6.25 -7.98
CA LEU A 193 6.26 -6.30 -8.90
C LEU A 193 5.79 -6.34 -10.36
N LYS A 194 6.39 -5.49 -11.18
CA LYS A 194 6.26 -5.44 -12.64
C LYS A 194 7.62 -5.74 -13.24
N ILE A 195 7.71 -6.82 -14.01
CA ILE A 195 8.96 -7.34 -14.53
C ILE A 195 8.92 -7.24 -16.05
N TYR A 196 9.90 -6.54 -16.61
CA TYR A 196 10.08 -6.35 -18.03
C TYR A 196 11.31 -7.14 -18.48
N TYR A 197 11.16 -7.91 -19.53
CA TYR A 197 12.22 -8.76 -20.08
C TYR A 197 11.98 -9.01 -21.57
N HIS A 198 13.04 -9.38 -22.29
CA HIS A 198 13.01 -9.71 -23.71
C HIS A 198 13.75 -11.00 -24.00
N TYR A 199 13.58 -11.51 -25.21
CA TYR A 199 14.36 -12.59 -25.79
C TYR A 199 15.21 -12.07 -26.95
N GLU A 200 16.41 -12.66 -27.18
CA GLU A 200 17.21 -12.30 -28.34
C GLU A 200 16.42 -12.54 -29.65
N GLY A 201 16.28 -11.47 -30.45
CA GLY A 201 15.55 -11.50 -31.70
C GLY A 201 14.12 -10.95 -31.66
N ASP A 202 13.61 -10.60 -30.47
CA ASP A 202 12.36 -9.84 -30.38
C ASP A 202 12.60 -8.40 -30.85
N THR A 203 11.97 -8.03 -31.97
CA THR A 203 11.88 -6.64 -32.41
C THR A 203 10.63 -6.03 -31.78
N THR A 204 10.81 -5.17 -30.79
CA THR A 204 9.76 -4.32 -30.23
C THR A 204 9.32 -3.26 -31.20
#